data_7307e4cbd78abe922255d3e6223d5b5a
#
_entry.id   7307e4cbd78abe922255d3e6223d5b5a
#
_cell.length_a   1.000
_cell.length_b   1.000
_cell.length_c   1.000
_cell.angle_alpha   90.00
_cell.angle_beta   90.00
_cell.angle_gamma   90.00
#
_symmetry.space_group_name_H-M   'P 1'
#
loop_
_entity.id
_entity.type
_entity.pdbx_description
1 polymer ?
#
loop_
_entity_poly.entity_id
_entity_poly.type
_entity_poly.pdbx_seq_one_letter_code
_entity_poly.pdbx_strand_id
1 'polypeptide(L)'
;MKKLFSSTTAFVAGLVLVAIVGALLILPSNDYIFLPDKAHPVAPLVTVPGGHDPTVGGIYYVDVIVRKAHLIERLFGGLHEGADLYPASEINPPGGGEAERRQIDLEDMQNSQQVAAAVALRADGKPVVTTPIGAKVEEVFLRTPAVASSSPTTSSPPSTGRRSRRRPT
;
A
#
# COMPACT_ATOMS: atom_id res chain seq x y z
N MET A 1 53.95 -8.06 -23.59
CA MET A 1 52.96 -8.29 -24.65
C MET A 1 51.81 -7.29 -24.51
N LYS A 2 51.94 -6.10 -25.09
CA LYS A 2 50.84 -5.14 -25.15
C LYS A 2 50.00 -5.49 -26.37
N LYS A 3 48.91 -6.26 -26.20
CA LYS A 3 47.88 -6.40 -27.22
C LYS A 3 47.15 -5.06 -27.33
N LEU A 4 47.40 -4.38 -28.40
CA LEU A 4 46.63 -3.24 -28.88
C LEU A 4 45.14 -3.65 -28.93
N PHE A 5 44.37 -3.22 -27.97
CA PHE A 5 42.93 -3.19 -28.12
C PHE A 5 42.62 -2.36 -29.35
N SER A 6 42.12 -2.98 -30.41
CA SER A 6 41.69 -2.25 -31.60
C SER A 6 40.68 -1.18 -31.15
N SER A 7 40.79 0.03 -31.67
CA SER A 7 39.86 1.13 -31.38
C SER A 7 38.42 0.71 -31.56
N THR A 8 38.15 -0.17 -32.52
CA THR A 8 36.82 -0.76 -32.75
C THR A 8 36.36 -1.64 -31.60
N THR A 9 37.26 -2.44 -31.00
CA THR A 9 36.90 -3.30 -29.86
C THR A 9 36.58 -2.47 -28.60
N ALA A 10 37.35 -1.41 -28.37
CA ALA A 10 37.11 -0.47 -27.27
C ALA A 10 35.76 0.26 -27.45
N PHE A 11 35.45 0.70 -28.67
CA PHE A 11 34.16 1.32 -28.98
C PHE A 11 32.98 0.40 -28.79
N VAL A 12 33.05 -0.83 -29.29
CA VAL A 12 32.02 -1.85 -29.10
C VAL A 12 31.84 -2.21 -27.62
N ALA A 13 32.93 -2.37 -26.87
CA ALA A 13 32.87 -2.62 -25.42
C ALA A 13 32.19 -1.47 -24.66
N GLY A 14 32.51 -0.22 -25.04
CA GLY A 14 31.87 0.98 -24.48
C GLY A 14 30.36 1.02 -24.76
N LEU A 15 29.96 0.70 -25.99
CA LEU A 15 28.53 0.67 -26.36
C LEU A 15 27.77 -0.42 -25.61
N VAL A 16 28.36 -1.61 -25.48
CA VAL A 16 27.78 -2.70 -24.68
C VAL A 16 27.64 -2.30 -23.20
N LEU A 17 28.65 -1.65 -22.64
CA LEU A 17 28.59 -1.18 -21.24
C LEU A 17 27.44 -0.17 -21.05
N VAL A 18 27.32 0.80 -21.95
CA VAL A 18 26.22 1.78 -21.92
C VAL A 18 24.85 1.10 -22.03
N ALA A 19 24.73 0.10 -22.91
CA ALA A 19 23.50 -0.67 -23.06
C ALA A 19 23.15 -1.46 -21.77
N ILE A 20 24.15 -2.07 -21.12
CA ILE A 20 23.94 -2.79 -19.85
C ILE A 20 23.52 -1.82 -18.76
N VAL A 21 24.21 -0.69 -18.60
CA VAL A 21 23.85 0.32 -17.59
C VAL A 21 22.45 0.86 -17.86
N GLY A 22 22.12 1.16 -19.11
CA GLY A 22 20.78 1.59 -19.51
C GLY A 22 19.70 0.56 -19.17
N ALA A 23 19.97 -0.72 -19.42
CA ALA A 23 19.07 -1.80 -19.05
C ALA A 23 18.87 -1.90 -17.53
N LEU A 24 19.93 -1.79 -16.74
CA LEU A 24 19.84 -1.83 -15.28
C LEU A 24 19.02 -0.66 -14.70
N LEU A 25 19.07 0.50 -15.35
CA LEU A 25 18.34 1.70 -14.92
C LEU A 25 16.85 1.66 -15.32
N ILE A 26 16.51 0.99 -16.43
CA ILE A 26 15.14 1.03 -16.99
C ILE A 26 14.34 -0.21 -16.62
N LEU A 27 14.98 -1.39 -16.55
CA LEU A 27 14.26 -2.64 -16.30
C LEU A 27 13.82 -2.76 -14.84
N PRO A 28 12.51 -2.99 -14.59
CA PRO A 28 12.01 -3.21 -13.25
C PRO A 28 12.46 -4.59 -12.74
N SER A 29 12.75 -4.66 -11.45
CA SER A 29 12.97 -5.93 -10.73
C SER A 29 11.63 -6.50 -10.21
N ASN A 30 11.70 -7.66 -9.58
CA ASN A 30 10.53 -8.25 -8.90
C ASN A 30 10.45 -7.83 -7.41
N ASP A 31 11.09 -6.72 -7.06
CA ASP A 31 11.09 -6.19 -5.70
C ASP A 31 10.44 -4.81 -5.68
N TYR A 32 9.90 -4.44 -4.53
CA TYR A 32 9.41 -3.10 -4.25
C TYR A 32 10.43 -2.33 -3.42
N ILE A 33 10.59 -1.05 -3.73
CA ILE A 33 11.40 -0.13 -2.94
C ILE A 33 10.47 0.82 -2.17
N PHE A 34 10.76 0.97 -0.89
CA PHE A 34 10.10 1.89 0.03
C PHE A 34 11.05 3.07 0.25
N LEU A 35 10.65 4.23 -0.24
CA LEU A 35 11.43 5.46 -0.16
C LEU A 35 10.81 6.37 0.88
N PRO A 36 11.55 6.84 1.91
CA PRO A 36 11.02 7.84 2.83
C PRO A 36 10.72 9.14 2.09
N ASP A 37 9.57 9.73 2.34
CA ASP A 37 9.27 11.07 1.86
C ASP A 37 9.39 12.09 2.98
N LYS A 38 9.27 13.37 2.60
CA LYS A 38 9.38 14.49 3.54
C LYS A 38 8.16 14.55 4.44
N ALA A 39 8.33 15.11 5.63
CA ALA A 39 7.20 15.46 6.46
C ALA A 39 6.38 16.58 5.82
N HIS A 40 5.08 16.37 5.64
CA HIS A 40 4.14 17.32 5.01
C HIS A 40 3.25 17.98 6.06
N PRO A 41 3.13 19.32 6.08
CA PRO A 41 2.24 19.99 7.02
C PRO A 41 0.77 19.68 6.70
N VAL A 42 -0.03 19.43 7.74
CA VAL A 42 -1.47 19.16 7.61
C VAL A 42 -2.27 20.45 7.43
N ALA A 43 -1.79 21.58 7.94
CA ALA A 43 -2.50 22.85 7.94
C ALA A 43 -3.06 23.29 6.56
N PRO A 44 -2.34 23.15 5.43
CA PRO A 44 -2.89 23.50 4.12
C PRO A 44 -4.02 22.60 3.64
N LEU A 45 -4.18 21.41 4.23
CA LEU A 45 -5.17 20.39 3.84
C LEU A 45 -6.47 20.49 4.67
N VAL A 46 -6.43 21.19 5.79
CA VAL A 46 -7.56 21.28 6.73
C VAL A 46 -8.00 22.73 6.91
N THR A 47 -9.24 23.04 6.57
CA THR A 47 -9.83 24.34 6.80
C THR A 47 -10.85 24.25 7.94
N VAL A 48 -10.61 24.98 9.01
CA VAL A 48 -11.54 25.09 10.15
C VAL A 48 -12.14 26.52 10.17
N PRO A 49 -13.47 26.67 10.05
CA PRO A 49 -14.09 27.98 10.13
C PRO A 49 -13.76 28.65 11.47
N GLY A 50 -13.17 29.85 11.43
CA GLY A 50 -12.71 30.57 12.63
C GLY A 50 -11.42 30.06 13.27
N GLY A 51 -10.82 29.04 12.68
CA GLY A 51 -9.50 28.52 13.08
C GLY A 51 -8.38 29.44 12.65
N HIS A 52 -7.28 29.38 13.38
CA HIS A 52 -6.04 30.07 13.03
C HIS A 52 -4.91 29.08 12.99
N ASP A 53 -4.01 29.23 12.02
CA ASP A 53 -2.81 28.41 11.97
C ASP A 53 -1.94 28.67 13.21
N PRO A 54 -1.38 27.63 13.83
CA PRO A 54 -0.50 27.81 14.96
C PRO A 54 0.74 28.63 14.55
N THR A 55 1.09 29.63 15.35
CA THR A 55 2.29 30.44 15.10
C THR A 55 3.58 29.71 15.42
N VAL A 56 3.50 28.67 16.23
CA VAL A 56 4.63 27.83 16.66
C VAL A 56 4.21 26.36 16.62
N GLY A 57 5.00 25.55 15.94
CA GLY A 57 4.72 24.13 15.77
C GLY A 57 3.67 23.84 14.70
N GLY A 58 3.30 22.57 14.55
CA GLY A 58 2.30 22.13 13.58
C GLY A 58 2.12 20.61 13.63
N ILE A 59 1.04 20.17 12.97
CA ILE A 59 0.80 18.74 12.73
C ILE A 59 1.34 18.41 11.36
N TYR A 60 2.14 17.35 11.28
CA TYR A 60 2.73 16.85 10.05
C TYR A 60 2.35 15.39 9.88
N TYR A 61 2.16 14.96 8.64
CA TYR A 61 2.12 13.54 8.29
C TYR A 61 3.41 13.15 7.58
N VAL A 62 3.77 11.89 7.71
CA VAL A 62 4.89 11.26 7.01
C VAL A 62 4.34 10.09 6.21
N ASP A 63 4.88 9.88 5.03
CA ASP A 63 4.52 8.80 4.15
C ASP A 63 5.76 8.17 3.51
N VAL A 64 5.56 7.08 2.81
CA VAL A 64 6.57 6.38 2.04
C VAL A 64 6.10 6.20 0.61
N ILE A 65 7.00 6.42 -0.34
CA ILE A 65 6.73 6.16 -1.75
C ILE A 65 7.06 4.69 -2.01
N VAL A 66 6.04 3.91 -2.38
CA VAL A 66 6.19 2.49 -2.72
C VAL A 66 6.10 2.32 -4.22
N ARG A 67 7.15 1.79 -4.84
CA ARG A 67 7.19 1.49 -6.27
C ARG A 67 8.03 0.26 -6.57
N LYS A 68 7.91 -0.29 -7.78
CA LYS A 68 8.83 -1.34 -8.22
C LYS A 68 10.25 -0.80 -8.29
N ALA A 69 11.18 -1.54 -7.71
CA ALA A 69 12.60 -1.24 -7.79
C ALA A 69 13.14 -1.54 -9.19
N HIS A 70 14.11 -0.79 -9.64
CA HIS A 70 14.88 -1.11 -10.84
C HIS A 70 16.00 -2.12 -10.51
N LEU A 71 16.52 -2.81 -11.54
CA LEU A 71 17.58 -3.79 -11.33
C LEU A 71 18.83 -3.18 -10.67
N ILE A 72 19.14 -1.92 -10.96
CA ILE A 72 20.26 -1.22 -10.34
C ILE A 72 20.06 -1.02 -8.83
N GLU A 73 18.84 -0.73 -8.38
CA GLU A 73 18.51 -0.55 -6.97
C GLU A 73 18.58 -1.86 -6.21
N ARG A 74 18.20 -2.97 -6.87
CA ARG A 74 18.35 -4.31 -6.31
C ARG A 74 19.82 -4.72 -6.16
N LEU A 75 20.67 -4.39 -7.14
CA LEU A 75 22.10 -4.70 -7.10
C LEU A 75 22.87 -3.84 -6.10
N PHE A 76 22.44 -2.59 -5.94
CA PHE A 76 23.08 -1.59 -5.10
C PHE A 76 22.07 -1.02 -4.11
N GLY A 77 21.64 -1.83 -3.13
CA GLY A 77 20.60 -1.49 -2.15
C GLY A 77 20.81 -0.22 -1.33
N GLY A 78 22.01 0.36 -1.36
CA GLY A 78 22.34 1.62 -0.69
C GLY A 78 22.26 2.87 -1.56
N LEU A 79 21.66 2.82 -2.74
CA LEU A 79 21.55 3.97 -3.65
C LEU A 79 20.68 5.11 -3.12
N HIS A 80 19.72 4.78 -2.28
CA HIS A 80 18.81 5.75 -1.65
C HIS A 80 18.94 5.62 -0.13
N GLU A 81 19.25 6.71 0.55
CA GLU A 81 19.35 6.74 2.01
C GLU A 81 17.98 6.46 2.65
N GLY A 82 17.95 5.53 3.60
CA GLY A 82 16.73 5.15 4.30
C GLY A 82 15.73 4.33 3.48
N ALA A 83 16.11 3.85 2.29
CA ALA A 83 15.25 3.00 1.48
C ALA A 83 15.36 1.53 1.90
N ASP A 84 14.21 0.84 1.93
CA ASP A 84 14.11 -0.59 2.14
C ASP A 84 13.60 -1.31 0.89
N LEU A 85 14.10 -2.53 0.64
CA LEU A 85 13.70 -3.38 -0.47
C LEU A 85 12.96 -4.61 0.06
N TYR A 86 11.79 -4.86 -0.50
CA TYR A 86 10.96 -6.03 -0.18
C TYR A 86 10.59 -6.81 -1.43
N PRO A 87 10.64 -8.15 -1.41
CA PRO A 87 10.19 -8.96 -2.54
C PRO A 87 8.68 -8.80 -2.77
N ALA A 88 8.27 -8.89 -4.04
CA ALA A 88 6.85 -8.75 -4.40
C ALA A 88 5.94 -9.77 -3.70
N SER A 89 6.46 -10.93 -3.32
CA SER A 89 5.72 -11.96 -2.58
C SER A 89 5.36 -11.56 -1.15
N GLU A 90 6.06 -10.60 -0.56
CA GLU A 90 5.74 -10.08 0.78
C GLU A 90 4.76 -8.90 0.72
N ILE A 91 4.72 -8.20 -0.41
CA ILE A 91 3.91 -6.99 -0.56
C ILE A 91 2.55 -7.29 -1.20
N ASN A 92 2.49 -8.23 -2.15
CA ASN A 92 1.25 -8.59 -2.79
C ASN A 92 0.51 -9.67 -1.99
N PRO A 93 -0.83 -9.67 -1.99
CA PRO A 93 -1.62 -10.71 -1.34
C PRO A 93 -1.32 -12.09 -1.94
N PRO A 94 -1.46 -13.18 -1.17
CA PRO A 94 -1.22 -14.54 -1.65
C PRO A 94 -2.05 -14.86 -2.89
N GLY A 95 -1.39 -15.19 -4.00
CA GLY A 95 -2.04 -15.48 -5.27
C GLY A 95 -2.56 -14.27 -6.04
N GLY A 96 -2.45 -13.08 -5.47
CA GLY A 96 -2.87 -11.82 -6.06
C GLY A 96 -1.70 -11.04 -6.69
N GLY A 97 -2.05 -9.95 -7.37
CA GLY A 97 -1.13 -9.05 -8.04
C GLY A 97 -1.23 -7.61 -7.55
N GLU A 98 -0.48 -6.75 -8.21
CA GLU A 98 -0.43 -5.31 -7.90
C GLU A 98 -1.80 -4.62 -8.00
N ALA A 99 -2.65 -5.05 -8.95
CA ALA A 99 -3.99 -4.48 -9.11
C ALA A 99 -4.89 -4.83 -7.93
N GLU A 100 -4.84 -6.07 -7.45
CA GLU A 100 -5.61 -6.53 -6.30
C GLU A 100 -5.14 -5.86 -5.00
N ARG A 101 -3.84 -5.75 -4.80
CA ARG A 101 -3.28 -4.99 -3.68
C ARG A 101 -3.78 -3.55 -3.67
N ARG A 102 -3.73 -2.86 -4.83
CA ARG A 102 -4.23 -1.49 -4.94
C ARG A 102 -5.71 -1.37 -4.60
N GLN A 103 -6.53 -2.35 -4.97
CA GLN A 103 -7.94 -2.36 -4.62
C GLN A 103 -8.13 -2.50 -3.10
N ILE A 104 -7.40 -3.41 -2.46
CA ILE A 104 -7.43 -3.58 -1.00
C ILE A 104 -7.01 -2.28 -0.30
N ASP A 105 -5.91 -1.65 -0.73
CA ASP A 105 -5.41 -0.39 -0.17
C ASP A 105 -6.46 0.73 -0.26
N LEU A 106 -7.19 0.82 -1.39
CA LEU A 106 -8.26 1.82 -1.56
C LEU A 106 -9.47 1.56 -0.67
N GLU A 107 -9.88 0.30 -0.51
CA GLU A 107 -10.97 -0.09 0.39
C GLU A 107 -10.61 0.20 1.85
N ASP A 108 -9.40 -0.12 2.27
CA ASP A 108 -8.91 0.12 3.63
C ASP A 108 -8.80 1.62 3.92
N MET A 109 -8.37 2.41 2.94
CA MET A 109 -8.36 3.87 3.06
C MET A 109 -9.78 4.43 3.25
N GLN A 110 -10.75 3.98 2.45
CA GLN A 110 -12.14 4.43 2.59
C GLN A 110 -12.72 4.07 3.95
N ASN A 111 -12.47 2.85 4.43
CA ASN A 111 -12.91 2.41 5.75
C ASN A 111 -12.27 3.26 6.86
N SER A 112 -10.97 3.50 6.77
CA SER A 112 -10.24 4.35 7.73
C SER A 112 -10.79 5.77 7.79
N GLN A 113 -11.13 6.37 6.64
CA GLN A 113 -11.75 7.70 6.57
C GLN A 113 -13.13 7.73 7.24
N GLN A 114 -13.96 6.71 7.03
CA GLN A 114 -15.28 6.61 7.68
C GLN A 114 -15.16 6.48 9.19
N VAL A 115 -14.23 5.64 9.66
CA VAL A 115 -13.97 5.47 11.10
C VAL A 115 -13.47 6.78 11.72
N ALA A 116 -12.52 7.45 11.06
CA ALA A 116 -11.98 8.73 11.54
C ALA A 116 -13.08 9.80 11.62
N ALA A 117 -13.95 9.89 10.60
CA ALA A 117 -15.08 10.83 10.61
C ALA A 117 -16.06 10.51 11.74
N ALA A 118 -16.37 9.24 11.98
CA ALA A 118 -17.24 8.83 13.08
C ALA A 118 -16.65 9.17 14.46
N VAL A 119 -15.35 8.96 14.64
CA VAL A 119 -14.64 9.33 15.88
C VAL A 119 -14.64 10.83 16.10
N ALA A 120 -14.34 11.61 15.06
CA ALA A 120 -14.32 13.07 15.13
C ALA A 120 -15.71 13.66 15.49
N LEU A 121 -16.78 13.16 14.84
CA LEU A 121 -18.16 13.58 15.14
C LEU A 121 -18.56 13.25 16.57
N ARG A 122 -18.19 12.07 17.09
CA ARG A 122 -18.44 11.71 18.50
C ARG A 122 -17.68 12.62 19.46
N ALA A 123 -16.43 12.94 19.14
CA ALA A 123 -15.63 13.87 19.95
C ALA A 123 -16.24 15.27 19.99
N ASP A 124 -16.90 15.69 18.90
CA ASP A 124 -17.65 16.96 18.81
C ASP A 124 -19.07 16.88 19.42
N GLY A 125 -19.41 15.78 20.12
CA GLY A 125 -20.71 15.60 20.79
C GLY A 125 -21.87 15.30 19.84
N LYS A 126 -21.61 15.04 18.56
CA LYS A 126 -22.66 14.70 17.59
C LYS A 126 -23.07 13.25 17.67
N PRO A 127 -24.37 12.93 17.54
CA PRO A 127 -24.83 11.54 17.55
C PRO A 127 -24.35 10.81 16.28
N VAL A 128 -23.62 9.72 16.47
CA VAL A 128 -23.20 8.84 15.38
C VAL A 128 -23.80 7.48 15.58
N VAL A 129 -24.65 7.06 14.66
CA VAL A 129 -25.24 5.73 14.62
C VAL A 129 -24.41 4.84 13.71
N THR A 130 -23.94 3.72 14.25
CA THR A 130 -23.22 2.70 13.47
C THR A 130 -24.18 1.58 13.12
N THR A 131 -24.41 1.35 11.83
CA THR A 131 -25.24 0.25 11.35
C THR A 131 -24.33 -0.82 10.75
N PRO A 132 -24.27 -2.03 11.33
CA PRO A 132 -23.48 -3.10 10.74
C PRO A 132 -24.13 -3.56 9.43
N ILE A 133 -23.38 -3.57 8.33
CA ILE A 133 -23.84 -4.02 7.01
C ILE A 133 -23.29 -5.39 6.62
N GLY A 134 -22.25 -5.87 7.31
CA GLY A 134 -21.65 -7.16 7.08
C GLY A 134 -20.29 -7.32 7.77
N ALA A 135 -19.66 -8.44 7.51
CA ALA A 135 -18.27 -8.70 7.89
C ALA A 135 -17.46 -8.99 6.64
N LYS A 136 -16.33 -8.28 6.47
CA LYS A 136 -15.36 -8.54 5.40
C LYS A 136 -14.53 -9.76 5.80
N VAL A 137 -14.42 -10.73 4.88
CA VAL A 137 -13.50 -11.87 5.05
C VAL A 137 -12.17 -11.45 4.43
N GLU A 138 -11.15 -11.29 5.26
CA GLU A 138 -9.81 -10.89 4.80
C GLU A 138 -9.00 -12.08 4.31
N GLU A 139 -9.09 -13.21 5.03
CA GLU A 139 -8.32 -14.40 4.69
C GLU A 139 -9.09 -15.68 5.00
N VAL A 140 -8.96 -16.67 4.13
CA VAL A 140 -9.52 -18.01 4.32
C VAL A 140 -8.39 -19.02 4.32
N PHE A 141 -8.14 -19.64 5.47
CA PHE A 141 -7.09 -20.64 5.60
C PHE A 141 -7.43 -21.92 4.84
N LEU A 142 -6.45 -22.42 4.07
CA LEU A 142 -6.56 -23.72 3.40
C LEU A 142 -6.85 -24.81 4.44
N ARG A 143 -7.78 -25.71 4.13
CA ARG A 143 -8.30 -26.81 4.96
C ARG A 143 -9.40 -26.40 5.96
N THR A 144 -10.03 -25.25 5.82
CA THR A 144 -11.25 -24.92 6.54
C THR A 144 -12.48 -25.14 5.66
N PRO A 145 -13.66 -25.45 6.21
CA PRO A 145 -14.91 -25.54 5.42
C PRO A 145 -15.25 -24.25 4.67
N ALA A 146 -14.74 -23.11 5.11
CA ALA A 146 -14.93 -21.82 4.49
C ALA A 146 -14.32 -21.72 3.08
N VAL A 147 -13.26 -22.50 2.76
CA VAL A 147 -12.64 -22.53 1.43
C VAL A 147 -13.63 -22.96 0.35
N ALA A 148 -14.56 -23.86 0.67
CA ALA A 148 -15.54 -24.37 -0.28
C ALA A 148 -16.73 -23.43 -0.53
N SER A 149 -16.94 -22.42 0.34
CA SER A 149 -18.15 -21.58 0.35
C SER A 149 -17.90 -20.08 0.20
N SER A 150 -16.62 -19.62 0.25
CA SER A 150 -16.30 -18.19 0.21
C SER A 150 -15.34 -17.84 -0.92
N SER A 151 -15.71 -16.86 -1.72
CA SER A 151 -14.75 -16.06 -2.48
C SER A 151 -14.11 -15.05 -1.51
N PRO A 152 -12.81 -14.71 -1.63
CA PRO A 152 -12.11 -13.83 -0.69
C PRO A 152 -12.68 -12.39 -0.58
N THR A 153 -13.65 -12.05 -1.40
CA THR A 153 -14.31 -10.73 -1.43
C THR A 153 -15.77 -10.74 -0.98
N THR A 154 -16.29 -11.83 -0.42
CA THR A 154 -17.72 -11.90 -0.08
C THR A 154 -17.99 -11.31 1.29
N SER A 155 -18.62 -10.13 1.35
CA SER A 155 -19.24 -9.60 2.56
C SER A 155 -20.47 -10.41 2.90
N SER A 156 -20.48 -11.12 4.03
CA SER A 156 -21.68 -11.81 4.52
C SER A 156 -22.55 -10.83 5.29
N PRO A 157 -23.86 -10.71 4.98
CA PRO A 157 -24.77 -9.89 5.77
C PRO A 157 -24.94 -10.50 7.19
N PRO A 158 -25.20 -9.67 8.19
CA PRO A 158 -25.43 -10.16 9.55
C PRO A 158 -26.65 -11.09 9.55
N SER A 159 -26.47 -12.28 10.12
CA SER A 159 -27.57 -13.23 10.29
C SER A 159 -28.65 -12.60 11.17
N THR A 160 -29.77 -12.25 10.58
CA THR A 160 -30.96 -11.80 11.31
C THR A 160 -31.41 -12.92 12.21
N GLY A 161 -31.16 -12.81 13.50
CA GLY A 161 -31.57 -13.79 14.50
C GLY A 161 -33.09 -14.02 14.40
N ARG A 162 -33.45 -15.18 13.91
CA ARG A 162 -34.83 -15.63 13.84
C ARG A 162 -35.35 -15.77 15.28
N ARG A 163 -36.08 -14.76 15.79
CA ARG A 163 -36.83 -14.86 17.02
C ARG A 163 -37.81 -16.00 16.86
N SER A 164 -37.54 -17.12 17.52
CA SER A 164 -38.52 -18.19 17.67
C SER A 164 -39.70 -17.64 18.52
N ARG A 165 -40.83 -17.37 17.88
CA ARG A 165 -42.09 -17.13 18.57
C ARG A 165 -42.47 -18.43 19.24
N ARG A 166 -42.27 -18.52 20.57
CA ARG A 166 -42.97 -19.50 21.39
C ARG A 166 -44.46 -19.18 21.34
N ARG A 167 -45.26 -20.10 20.85
CA ARG A 167 -46.70 -20.09 21.03
C ARG A 167 -47.03 -20.37 22.51
N PRO A 168 -47.92 -19.61 23.16
CA PRO A 168 -48.50 -20.04 24.42
C PRO A 168 -49.58 -21.08 24.13
N THR A 169 -49.61 -22.16 24.87
CA THR A 169 -50.71 -23.08 25.05
C THR A 169 -51.68 -22.52 26.07
#